data_8ebd5c235ccd938683b80969c9d7761a
#
_entry.id   8ebd5c235ccd938683b80969c9d7761a
#
_cell.length_a   1.000
_cell.length_b   1.000
_cell.length_c   1.000
_cell.angle_alpha   90.00
_cell.angle_beta   90.00
_cell.angle_gamma   90.00
#
_symmetry.space_group_name_H-M   'P 1'
#
loop_
_entity.id
_entity.type
_entity.pdbx_description
1 polymer ?
#
loop_
_entity_poly.entity_id
_entity_poly.type
_entity_poly.pdbx_seq_one_letter_code
_entity_poly.pdbx_strand_id
1 'polypeptide(L)'
;MENYIVGLGETLFDCLPDGKKLGGAPANFAYHVSQFGFNGLALSAIGDDEDGRQIIRELDAHGLKHHLEVVGQPTGTVQVTLSGEGIPQYDICLGVAYDNLPWTPEIERIARNTRAVCFGTLAQRTAVTRSTILRFLETMPPLGTLKLFDINLRQNWYSKEVIEESLSRCNVLKINDEEIVKVSHLLGLGDLSGVNPTAELLQPVNFEDQVQQLISRYQLQMVVLTCGAFGSYVVTDNEMSFQPTPKVQVADTVGAGDSFTGAFCAAVLAGKPIAEAHKIGVDVSAYVCTQQGAMPPYPKELKERISLLDF
;
A
#
# COMPACT_ATOMS: atom_id res chain seq x y z
N MET A 1 3.13 -8.90 -23.79
CA MET A 1 2.36 -9.15 -22.55
C MET A 1 2.21 -7.84 -21.82
N GLU A 2 1.08 -7.58 -21.18
CA GLU A 2 0.78 -6.24 -20.62
C GLU A 2 1.54 -5.91 -19.32
N ASN A 3 2.08 -6.90 -18.61
CA ASN A 3 2.94 -6.73 -17.42
C ASN A 3 2.45 -5.67 -16.41
N TYR A 4 1.20 -5.81 -15.94
CA TYR A 4 0.62 -4.85 -14.99
C TYR A 4 1.31 -4.87 -13.63
N ILE A 5 1.39 -3.70 -13.00
CA ILE A 5 1.68 -3.53 -11.59
C ILE A 5 0.43 -2.93 -10.95
N VAL A 6 -0.28 -3.74 -10.18
CA VAL A 6 -1.66 -3.42 -9.78
C VAL A 6 -1.70 -2.93 -8.33
N GLY A 7 -2.37 -1.80 -8.13
CA GLY A 7 -2.88 -1.40 -6.83
C GLY A 7 -4.32 -1.87 -6.70
N LEU A 8 -4.59 -2.86 -5.84
CA LEU A 8 -5.89 -3.53 -5.73
C LEU A 8 -6.54 -3.23 -4.39
N GLY A 9 -7.68 -2.57 -4.41
CA GLY A 9 -8.41 -2.28 -3.18
C GLY A 9 -9.27 -1.04 -3.25
N GLU A 10 -9.23 -0.22 -2.21
CA GLU A 10 -10.06 0.97 -2.09
C GLU A 10 -9.60 2.11 -2.99
N THR A 11 -10.59 2.81 -3.57
CA THR A 11 -10.46 4.14 -4.16
C THR A 11 -11.62 4.97 -3.63
N LEU A 12 -11.35 6.15 -3.10
CA LEU A 12 -12.30 6.92 -2.33
C LEU A 12 -11.97 8.42 -2.33
N PHE A 13 -12.85 9.23 -1.77
CA PHE A 13 -12.55 10.61 -1.41
C PHE A 13 -12.43 10.79 0.10
N ASP A 14 -11.38 11.46 0.52
CA ASP A 14 -11.31 12.08 1.84
C ASP A 14 -12.07 13.41 1.79
N CYS A 15 -13.21 13.46 2.49
CA CYS A 15 -14.07 14.64 2.56
C CYS A 15 -13.61 15.54 3.71
N LEU A 16 -12.74 16.49 3.39
CA LEU A 16 -12.20 17.47 4.32
C LEU A 16 -13.08 18.74 4.35
N PRO A 17 -13.00 19.57 5.40
CA PRO A 17 -13.74 20.82 5.45
C PRO A 17 -13.47 21.80 4.29
N ASP A 18 -12.27 21.72 3.71
CA ASP A 18 -11.80 22.55 2.59
C ASP A 18 -12.02 21.92 1.21
N GLY A 19 -12.60 20.72 1.15
CA GLY A 19 -12.90 20.02 -0.11
C GLY A 19 -12.61 18.52 -0.07
N LYS A 20 -12.86 17.87 -1.20
CA LYS A 20 -12.59 16.45 -1.38
C LYS A 20 -11.19 16.24 -1.94
N LYS A 21 -10.45 15.24 -1.43
CA LYS A 21 -9.16 14.82 -1.96
C LYS A 21 -9.24 13.35 -2.36
N LEU A 22 -8.73 13.03 -3.55
CA LEU A 22 -8.60 11.65 -3.99
C LEU A 22 -7.70 10.88 -3.04
N GLY A 23 -8.18 9.73 -2.56
CA GLY A 23 -7.50 8.83 -1.65
C GLY A 23 -7.63 7.37 -2.11
N GLY A 24 -6.94 6.51 -1.37
CA GLY A 24 -6.87 5.07 -1.63
C GLY A 24 -5.43 4.63 -1.80
N ALA A 25 -4.88 3.96 -0.78
CA ALA A 25 -3.49 3.50 -0.79
C ALA A 25 -3.13 2.67 -2.03
N PRO A 26 -4.00 1.76 -2.54
CA PRO A 26 -3.72 1.02 -3.76
C PRO A 26 -3.56 1.91 -5.01
N ALA A 27 -4.39 2.93 -5.17
CA ALA A 27 -4.28 3.86 -6.31
C ALA A 27 -2.99 4.69 -6.21
N ASN A 28 -2.65 5.16 -4.99
CA ASN A 28 -1.39 5.87 -4.74
C ASN A 28 -0.18 4.99 -5.12
N PHE A 29 -0.15 3.74 -4.66
CA PHE A 29 0.89 2.78 -5.02
C PHE A 29 1.05 2.65 -6.54
N ALA A 30 -0.04 2.42 -7.27
CA ALA A 30 -0.02 2.26 -8.72
C ALA A 30 0.50 3.53 -9.44
N TYR A 31 0.12 4.71 -8.95
CA TYR A 31 0.65 5.99 -9.45
C TYR A 31 2.17 6.07 -9.27
N HIS A 32 2.67 5.79 -8.08
CA HIS A 32 4.11 5.89 -7.80
C HIS A 32 4.94 4.93 -8.63
N VAL A 33 4.44 3.72 -8.87
CA VAL A 33 5.07 2.76 -9.79
C VAL A 33 5.09 3.31 -11.23
N SER A 34 4.01 3.95 -11.68
CA SER A 34 3.91 4.49 -13.04
C SER A 34 4.90 5.63 -13.30
N GLN A 35 5.30 6.37 -12.26
CA GLN A 35 6.29 7.45 -12.38
C GLN A 35 7.68 6.94 -12.81
N PHE A 36 7.96 5.65 -12.65
CA PHE A 36 9.19 4.99 -13.12
C PHE A 36 9.02 4.28 -14.47
N GLY A 37 7.90 4.52 -15.17
CA GLY A 37 7.65 3.95 -16.50
C GLY A 37 7.05 2.55 -16.50
N PHE A 38 6.77 1.95 -15.34
CA PHE A 38 6.05 0.68 -15.28
C PHE A 38 4.56 0.84 -15.61
N ASN A 39 3.91 -0.25 -15.97
CA ASN A 39 2.49 -0.27 -16.29
C ASN A 39 1.63 -0.33 -15.01
N GLY A 40 1.64 0.75 -14.22
CA GLY A 40 0.83 0.90 -13.02
C GLY A 40 -0.66 0.93 -13.34
N LEU A 41 -1.48 0.18 -12.61
CA LEU A 41 -2.93 0.08 -12.78
C LEU A 41 -3.64 0.15 -11.42
N ALA A 42 -4.53 1.11 -11.24
CA ALA A 42 -5.45 1.12 -10.10
C ALA A 42 -6.66 0.22 -10.41
N LEU A 43 -6.92 -0.76 -9.55
CA LEU A 43 -8.04 -1.71 -9.67
C LEU A 43 -8.96 -1.60 -8.46
N SER A 44 -10.19 -1.14 -8.69
CA SER A 44 -11.18 -0.88 -7.63
C SER A 44 -12.61 -0.93 -8.16
N ALA A 45 -13.57 -0.47 -7.36
CA ALA A 45 -14.94 -0.21 -7.80
C ALA A 45 -15.40 1.19 -7.35
N ILE A 46 -16.28 1.78 -8.17
CA ILE A 46 -16.92 3.09 -7.95
C ILE A 46 -18.44 2.96 -8.12
N GLY A 47 -19.18 3.93 -7.58
CA GLY A 47 -20.61 4.07 -7.82
C GLY A 47 -20.89 4.73 -9.17
N ASP A 48 -22.12 4.53 -9.67
CA ASP A 48 -22.66 5.34 -10.78
C ASP A 48 -23.15 6.71 -10.27
N ASP A 49 -22.21 7.47 -9.72
CA ASP A 49 -22.47 8.78 -9.12
C ASP A 49 -21.43 9.82 -9.56
N GLU A 50 -21.58 11.07 -9.11
CA GLU A 50 -20.66 12.16 -9.50
C GLU A 50 -19.26 11.96 -8.89
N ASP A 51 -19.18 11.40 -7.68
CA ASP A 51 -17.89 11.10 -7.04
C ASP A 51 -17.13 10.03 -7.84
N GLY A 52 -17.80 8.99 -8.33
CA GLY A 52 -17.18 7.99 -9.20
C GLY A 52 -16.66 8.58 -10.51
N ARG A 53 -17.46 9.44 -11.15
CA ARG A 53 -17.03 10.17 -12.35
C ARG A 53 -15.87 11.13 -12.07
N GLN A 54 -15.83 11.74 -10.90
CA GLN A 54 -14.73 12.61 -10.51
C GLN A 54 -13.45 11.81 -10.25
N ILE A 55 -13.52 10.64 -9.60
CA ILE A 55 -12.36 9.74 -9.44
C ILE A 55 -11.74 9.41 -10.80
N ILE A 56 -12.54 9.03 -11.79
CA ILE A 56 -12.05 8.76 -13.14
C ILE A 56 -11.30 9.96 -13.71
N ARG A 57 -11.90 11.16 -13.65
CA ARG A 57 -11.26 12.38 -14.16
C ARG A 57 -9.93 12.69 -13.47
N GLU A 58 -9.85 12.49 -12.14
CA GLU A 58 -8.63 12.74 -11.40
C GLU A 58 -7.53 11.72 -11.69
N LEU A 59 -7.87 10.44 -11.80
CA LEU A 59 -6.91 9.40 -12.21
C LEU A 59 -6.39 9.66 -13.63
N ASP A 60 -7.28 10.03 -14.57
CA ASP A 60 -6.91 10.42 -15.93
C ASP A 60 -5.99 11.65 -15.96
N ALA A 61 -6.29 12.66 -15.14
CA ALA A 61 -5.45 13.85 -15.00
C ALA A 61 -4.05 13.55 -14.47
N HIS A 62 -3.91 12.52 -13.64
CA HIS A 62 -2.61 12.02 -13.18
C HIS A 62 -1.93 11.07 -14.20
N GLY A 63 -2.60 10.75 -15.33
CA GLY A 63 -2.12 9.79 -16.31
C GLY A 63 -2.03 8.35 -15.78
N LEU A 64 -2.78 8.02 -14.73
CA LEU A 64 -2.79 6.71 -14.11
C LEU A 64 -3.82 5.81 -14.82
N LYS A 65 -3.35 4.69 -15.35
CA LYS A 65 -4.26 3.65 -15.85
C LYS A 65 -5.10 3.09 -14.73
N HIS A 66 -6.36 2.85 -15.00
CA HIS A 66 -7.28 2.30 -14.03
C HIS A 66 -8.27 1.32 -14.68
N HIS A 67 -8.75 0.38 -13.86
CA HIS A 67 -9.91 -0.44 -14.13
C HIS A 67 -10.84 -0.34 -12.93
N LEU A 68 -11.94 0.37 -13.10
CA LEU A 68 -12.90 0.64 -12.04
C LEU A 68 -14.24 0.02 -12.42
N GLU A 69 -14.65 -1.01 -11.70
CA GLU A 69 -15.98 -1.59 -11.89
C GLU A 69 -17.05 -0.61 -11.36
N VAL A 70 -18.08 -0.37 -12.16
CA VAL A 70 -19.21 0.46 -11.74
C VAL A 70 -20.25 -0.43 -11.10
N VAL A 71 -20.54 -0.17 -9.83
CA VAL A 71 -21.48 -0.97 -9.02
C VAL A 71 -22.65 -0.11 -8.51
N GLY A 72 -23.69 -0.76 -7.97
CA GLY A 72 -24.89 -0.07 -7.47
C GLY A 72 -24.72 0.66 -6.14
N GLN A 73 -23.61 0.45 -5.44
CA GLN A 73 -23.30 1.13 -4.18
C GLN A 73 -22.64 2.50 -4.44
N PRO A 74 -22.79 3.47 -3.53
CA PRO A 74 -22.17 4.78 -3.69
C PRO A 74 -20.65 4.69 -3.66
N THR A 75 -19.99 5.63 -4.34
CA THR A 75 -18.52 5.76 -4.32
C THR A 75 -18.00 5.92 -2.89
N GLY A 76 -16.86 5.33 -2.60
CA GLY A 76 -16.24 5.35 -1.28
C GLY A 76 -15.89 6.75 -0.81
N THR A 77 -16.20 7.06 0.45
CA THR A 77 -15.82 8.30 1.09
C THR A 77 -15.35 8.06 2.53
N VAL A 78 -14.44 8.93 2.98
CA VAL A 78 -14.06 9.08 4.38
C VAL A 78 -14.49 10.48 4.81
N GLN A 79 -15.36 10.57 5.81
CA GLN A 79 -15.76 11.85 6.38
C GLN A 79 -14.71 12.27 7.42
N VAL A 80 -14.14 13.45 7.24
CA VAL A 80 -13.17 14.01 8.18
C VAL A 80 -13.82 15.17 8.92
N THR A 81 -14.07 14.96 10.22
CA THR A 81 -14.59 15.98 11.12
C THR A 81 -13.52 16.39 12.13
N LEU A 82 -13.60 17.61 12.62
CA LEU A 82 -12.73 18.06 13.70
C LEU A 82 -13.46 17.90 15.04
N SER A 83 -12.82 17.30 16.04
CA SER A 83 -13.32 17.33 17.41
C SER A 83 -13.34 18.78 17.94
N GLY A 84 -14.00 18.99 19.08
CA GLY A 84 -13.98 20.30 19.75
C GLY A 84 -12.57 20.82 20.13
N GLU A 85 -11.58 19.95 20.13
CA GLU A 85 -10.16 20.25 20.35
C GLU A 85 -9.35 20.38 19.05
N GLY A 86 -10.01 20.34 17.89
CA GLY A 86 -9.37 20.44 16.56
C GLY A 86 -8.68 19.15 16.09
N ILE A 87 -8.90 18.03 16.76
CA ILE A 87 -8.31 16.72 16.37
C ILE A 87 -9.17 16.11 15.25
N PRO A 88 -8.58 15.71 14.12
CA PRO A 88 -9.30 15.06 13.04
C PRO A 88 -9.89 13.71 13.50
N GLN A 89 -11.16 13.50 13.20
CA GLN A 89 -11.85 12.22 13.34
C GLN A 89 -12.24 11.72 11.95
N TYR A 90 -11.87 10.50 11.66
CA TYR A 90 -12.11 9.86 10.37
C TYR A 90 -13.26 8.85 10.50
N ASP A 91 -14.29 9.01 9.69
CA ASP A 91 -15.38 8.03 9.55
C ASP A 91 -15.32 7.42 8.15
N ILE A 92 -14.88 6.15 8.09
CA ILE A 92 -14.77 5.40 6.84
C ILE A 92 -16.13 4.79 6.54
N CYS A 93 -16.87 5.37 5.59
CA CYS A 93 -18.22 4.95 5.25
C CYS A 93 -18.28 3.46 4.85
N LEU A 94 -19.37 2.79 5.29
CA LEU A 94 -19.65 1.39 4.99
C LEU A 94 -20.60 1.27 3.80
N GLY A 95 -20.64 0.07 3.19
CA GLY A 95 -21.56 -0.25 2.11
C GLY A 95 -21.30 0.54 0.84
N VAL A 96 -20.06 0.89 0.60
CA VAL A 96 -19.60 1.67 -0.54
C VAL A 96 -19.12 0.77 -1.69
N ALA A 97 -18.81 1.38 -2.82
CA ALA A 97 -18.49 0.67 -4.04
C ALA A 97 -17.28 -0.27 -3.91
N TYR A 98 -16.16 0.19 -3.34
CA TYR A 98 -14.97 -0.66 -3.18
C TYR A 98 -15.17 -1.84 -2.22
N ASP A 99 -16.23 -1.86 -1.41
CA ASP A 99 -16.64 -3.03 -0.62
C ASP A 99 -17.30 -4.13 -1.48
N ASN A 100 -17.64 -3.81 -2.74
CA ASN A 100 -18.44 -4.63 -3.64
C ASN A 100 -17.77 -4.87 -5.00
N LEU A 101 -16.45 -4.91 -5.03
CA LEU A 101 -15.69 -5.21 -6.26
C LEU A 101 -15.96 -6.65 -6.71
N PRO A 102 -16.69 -6.87 -7.83
CA PRO A 102 -17.00 -8.21 -8.30
C PRO A 102 -15.79 -8.85 -8.98
N TRP A 103 -15.80 -10.18 -9.10
CA TRP A 103 -14.87 -10.89 -9.97
C TRP A 103 -15.42 -10.93 -11.39
N THR A 104 -14.71 -10.31 -12.35
CA THR A 104 -15.12 -10.25 -13.75
C THR A 104 -14.08 -10.93 -14.66
N PRO A 105 -14.44 -11.30 -15.91
CA PRO A 105 -13.47 -11.83 -16.88
C PRO A 105 -12.31 -10.85 -17.15
N GLU A 106 -12.56 -9.54 -17.07
CA GLU A 106 -11.52 -8.54 -17.28
C GLU A 106 -10.56 -8.49 -16.08
N ILE A 107 -11.05 -8.58 -14.86
CA ILE A 107 -10.20 -8.69 -13.65
C ILE A 107 -9.36 -9.98 -13.73
N GLU A 108 -9.94 -11.09 -14.20
CA GLU A 108 -9.18 -12.32 -14.41
C GLU A 108 -8.06 -12.13 -15.45
N ARG A 109 -8.35 -11.46 -16.56
CA ARG A 109 -7.37 -11.13 -17.59
C ARG A 109 -6.23 -10.28 -17.02
N ILE A 110 -6.57 -9.25 -16.24
CA ILE A 110 -5.59 -8.39 -15.56
C ILE A 110 -4.73 -9.24 -14.62
N ALA A 111 -5.33 -10.07 -13.77
CA ALA A 111 -4.60 -10.91 -12.82
C ALA A 111 -3.57 -11.82 -13.49
N ARG A 112 -3.95 -12.49 -14.60
CA ARG A 112 -3.05 -13.36 -15.38
C ARG A 112 -1.87 -12.61 -16.01
N ASN A 113 -1.98 -11.30 -16.19
CA ASN A 113 -0.95 -10.44 -16.79
C ASN A 113 -0.27 -9.53 -15.75
N THR A 114 -0.46 -9.80 -14.43
CA THR A 114 0.09 -9.00 -13.34
C THR A 114 1.44 -9.55 -12.88
N ARG A 115 2.44 -8.67 -12.80
CA ARG A 115 3.78 -8.98 -12.27
C ARG A 115 3.95 -8.59 -10.81
N ALA A 116 3.25 -7.55 -10.37
CA ALA A 116 3.18 -7.22 -8.96
C ALA A 116 1.79 -6.67 -8.59
N VAL A 117 1.38 -6.93 -7.36
CA VAL A 117 0.15 -6.38 -6.78
C VAL A 117 0.44 -5.85 -5.40
N CYS A 118 -0.12 -4.68 -5.06
CA CYS A 118 -0.19 -4.18 -3.69
C CYS A 118 -1.66 -4.15 -3.26
N PHE A 119 -1.94 -4.70 -2.07
CA PHE A 119 -3.26 -4.77 -1.49
C PHE A 119 -3.18 -4.62 0.04
N GLY A 120 -4.28 -4.20 0.66
CA GLY A 120 -4.34 -3.93 2.10
C GLY A 120 -5.50 -4.62 2.81
N THR A 121 -5.71 -4.27 4.08
CA THR A 121 -6.79 -4.85 4.91
C THR A 121 -8.14 -4.18 4.65
N LEU A 122 -8.19 -2.86 4.41
CA LEU A 122 -9.43 -2.09 4.41
C LEU A 122 -10.45 -2.61 3.40
N ALA A 123 -10.04 -2.84 2.15
CA ALA A 123 -10.92 -3.35 1.11
C ALA A 123 -11.36 -4.81 1.33
N GLN A 124 -10.77 -5.52 2.29
CA GLN A 124 -11.12 -6.89 2.65
C GLN A 124 -12.16 -6.98 3.78
N ARG A 125 -12.69 -5.85 4.25
CA ARG A 125 -13.68 -5.80 5.34
C ARG A 125 -15.04 -6.42 4.97
N THR A 126 -15.30 -6.62 3.66
CA THR A 126 -16.50 -7.29 3.16
C THR A 126 -16.16 -8.55 2.39
N ALA A 127 -17.07 -9.52 2.38
CA ALA A 127 -16.85 -10.81 1.74
C ALA A 127 -16.70 -10.72 0.22
N VAL A 128 -17.39 -9.78 -0.44
CA VAL A 128 -17.37 -9.64 -1.90
C VAL A 128 -15.98 -9.25 -2.39
N THR A 129 -15.47 -8.12 -1.96
CA THR A 129 -14.16 -7.63 -2.37
C THR A 129 -13.03 -8.53 -1.85
N ARG A 130 -13.15 -9.06 -0.61
CA ARG A 130 -12.18 -10.04 -0.09
C ARG A 130 -12.06 -11.26 -1.01
N SER A 131 -13.20 -11.84 -1.44
CA SER A 131 -13.19 -12.98 -2.38
C SER A 131 -12.50 -12.63 -3.70
N THR A 132 -12.75 -11.44 -4.24
CA THR A 132 -12.10 -10.96 -5.47
C THR A 132 -10.59 -10.80 -5.28
N ILE A 133 -10.14 -10.19 -4.17
CA ILE A 133 -8.71 -10.04 -3.86
C ILE A 133 -8.03 -11.41 -3.75
N LEU A 134 -8.59 -12.33 -2.97
CA LEU A 134 -7.99 -13.65 -2.78
C LEU A 134 -7.90 -14.42 -4.11
N ARG A 135 -8.97 -14.37 -4.92
CA ARG A 135 -8.99 -15.00 -6.24
C ARG A 135 -8.01 -14.35 -7.21
N PHE A 136 -7.81 -13.03 -7.13
CA PHE A 136 -6.81 -12.30 -7.91
C PHE A 136 -5.40 -12.82 -7.59
N LEU A 137 -5.05 -12.92 -6.30
CA LEU A 137 -3.75 -13.41 -5.83
C LEU A 137 -3.46 -14.86 -6.26
N GLU A 138 -4.51 -15.71 -6.29
CA GLU A 138 -4.42 -17.10 -6.74
C GLU A 138 -4.29 -17.22 -8.27
N THR A 139 -4.86 -16.26 -9.01
CA THR A 139 -4.86 -16.24 -10.49
C THR A 139 -3.56 -15.67 -11.06
N MET A 140 -2.83 -14.87 -10.30
CA MET A 140 -1.52 -14.34 -10.73
C MET A 140 -0.55 -15.47 -11.07
N PRO A 141 0.42 -15.23 -11.99
CA PRO A 141 1.47 -16.19 -12.27
C PRO A 141 2.19 -16.64 -10.99
N PRO A 142 2.44 -17.94 -10.79
CA PRO A 142 2.95 -18.46 -9.51
C PRO A 142 4.42 -18.13 -9.25
N LEU A 143 5.20 -17.79 -10.29
CA LEU A 143 6.62 -17.50 -10.20
C LEU A 143 6.96 -16.13 -10.78
N GLY A 144 7.95 -15.48 -10.17
CA GLY A 144 8.49 -14.21 -10.64
C GLY A 144 7.54 -13.03 -10.41
N THR A 145 6.56 -13.16 -9.51
CA THR A 145 5.63 -12.10 -9.16
C THR A 145 5.83 -11.61 -7.73
N LEU A 146 5.56 -10.32 -7.51
CA LEU A 146 5.54 -9.72 -6.17
C LEU A 146 4.08 -9.53 -5.71
N LYS A 147 3.75 -10.11 -4.58
CA LYS A 147 2.46 -9.96 -3.91
C LYS A 147 2.71 -9.20 -2.61
N LEU A 148 2.57 -7.87 -2.66
CA LEU A 148 2.85 -6.98 -1.54
C LEU A 148 1.58 -6.80 -0.71
N PHE A 149 1.60 -7.27 0.51
CA PHE A 149 0.58 -6.97 1.49
C PHE A 149 1.05 -5.76 2.33
N ASP A 150 0.53 -4.57 1.98
CA ASP A 150 0.64 -3.38 2.83
C ASP A 150 -0.50 -3.44 3.83
N ILE A 151 -0.18 -3.83 5.06
CA ILE A 151 -1.21 -4.18 6.05
C ILE A 151 -2.15 -3.02 6.35
N ASN A 152 -1.62 -1.80 6.47
CA ASN A 152 -2.32 -0.53 6.49
C ASN A 152 -3.61 -0.54 7.34
N LEU A 153 -3.47 -0.89 8.64
CA LEU A 153 -4.59 -1.04 9.56
C LEU A 153 -5.38 0.26 9.70
N ARG A 154 -6.69 0.18 9.50
CA ARG A 154 -7.59 1.32 9.65
C ARG A 154 -8.69 1.02 10.65
N GLN A 155 -8.79 1.82 11.71
CA GLN A 155 -9.78 1.66 12.77
C GLN A 155 -9.84 0.19 13.26
N ASN A 156 -11.01 -0.45 13.14
CA ASN A 156 -11.24 -1.87 13.48
C ASN A 156 -11.59 -2.72 12.24
N TRP A 157 -11.27 -2.22 11.01
CA TRP A 157 -11.60 -2.88 9.76
C TRP A 157 -10.56 -3.94 9.36
N TYR A 158 -10.18 -4.78 10.33
CA TYR A 158 -9.28 -5.90 10.15
C TYR A 158 -9.62 -7.00 11.15
N SER A 159 -9.25 -8.22 10.84
CA SER A 159 -9.36 -9.35 11.75
C SER A 159 -8.14 -10.25 11.64
N LYS A 160 -7.98 -11.14 12.62
CA LYS A 160 -6.92 -12.15 12.58
C LYS A 160 -6.99 -12.99 11.29
N GLU A 161 -8.20 -13.42 10.91
CA GLU A 161 -8.43 -14.24 9.72
C GLU A 161 -8.03 -13.50 8.44
N VAL A 162 -8.38 -12.22 8.29
CA VAL A 162 -7.99 -11.40 7.13
C VAL A 162 -6.48 -11.29 7.04
N ILE A 163 -5.81 -11.05 8.18
CA ILE A 163 -4.36 -10.91 8.22
C ILE A 163 -3.68 -12.25 7.89
N GLU A 164 -4.09 -13.36 8.52
CA GLU A 164 -3.50 -14.68 8.29
C GLU A 164 -3.70 -15.16 6.84
N GLU A 165 -4.90 -14.97 6.26
CA GLU A 165 -5.16 -15.31 4.87
C GLU A 165 -4.36 -14.46 3.88
N SER A 166 -4.19 -13.17 4.16
CA SER A 166 -3.37 -12.27 3.34
C SER A 166 -1.89 -12.64 3.40
N LEU A 167 -1.37 -12.89 4.60
CA LEU A 167 0.01 -13.32 4.83
C LEU A 167 0.33 -14.66 4.14
N SER A 168 -0.62 -15.59 4.13
CA SER A 168 -0.42 -16.90 3.47
C SER A 168 -0.43 -16.83 1.94
N ARG A 169 -0.82 -15.70 1.35
CA ARG A 169 -0.91 -15.48 -0.10
C ARG A 169 0.02 -14.40 -0.64
N CYS A 170 0.64 -13.61 0.24
CA CYS A 170 1.67 -12.65 -0.16
C CYS A 170 3.07 -13.25 -0.07
N ASN A 171 4.05 -12.58 -0.65
CA ASN A 171 5.48 -12.88 -0.48
C ASN A 171 6.28 -11.68 0.01
N VAL A 172 5.65 -10.50 0.09
CA VAL A 172 6.23 -9.29 0.68
C VAL A 172 5.20 -8.72 1.66
N LEU A 173 5.60 -8.51 2.90
CA LEU A 173 4.82 -7.79 3.90
C LEU A 173 5.41 -6.40 4.09
N LYS A 174 4.58 -5.36 4.00
CA LYS A 174 4.93 -4.03 4.51
C LYS A 174 4.08 -3.74 5.74
N ILE A 175 4.72 -3.30 6.79
CA ILE A 175 4.13 -3.05 8.11
C ILE A 175 4.86 -1.88 8.78
N ASN A 176 4.19 -1.09 9.60
CA ASN A 176 4.85 -0.05 10.39
C ASN A 176 5.05 -0.48 11.85
N ASP A 177 5.76 0.36 12.61
CA ASP A 177 6.13 0.11 14.02
C ASP A 177 4.91 0.01 14.97
N GLU A 178 3.84 0.73 14.72
CA GLU A 178 2.60 0.61 15.50
C GLU A 178 1.81 -0.65 15.12
N GLU A 179 1.80 -0.98 13.85
CA GLU A 179 1.06 -2.13 13.31
C GLU A 179 1.70 -3.45 13.73
N ILE A 180 3.03 -3.55 13.75
CA ILE A 180 3.71 -4.79 14.14
C ILE A 180 3.41 -5.18 15.59
N VAL A 181 3.22 -4.20 16.48
CA VAL A 181 2.80 -4.46 17.88
C VAL A 181 1.41 -5.11 17.89
N LYS A 182 0.45 -4.53 17.17
CA LYS A 182 -0.93 -5.05 17.08
C LYS A 182 -0.98 -6.43 16.45
N VAL A 183 -0.24 -6.61 15.35
CA VAL A 183 -0.19 -7.89 14.61
C VAL A 183 0.48 -8.97 15.44
N SER A 184 1.55 -8.66 16.15
CA SER A 184 2.22 -9.60 17.04
C SER A 184 1.29 -10.11 18.14
N HIS A 185 0.50 -9.23 18.74
CA HIS A 185 -0.51 -9.62 19.71
C HIS A 185 -1.60 -10.52 19.08
N LEU A 186 -2.16 -10.14 17.93
CA LEU A 186 -3.20 -10.89 17.23
C LEU A 186 -2.74 -12.29 16.79
N LEU A 187 -1.50 -12.40 16.33
CA LEU A 187 -0.95 -13.64 15.79
C LEU A 187 -0.21 -14.50 16.84
N GLY A 188 -0.05 -14.00 18.07
CA GLY A 188 0.67 -14.68 19.13
C GLY A 188 2.17 -14.80 18.86
N LEU A 189 2.79 -13.75 18.30
CA LEU A 189 4.23 -13.70 17.99
C LEU A 189 5.07 -13.18 19.17
N GLY A 190 4.52 -13.10 20.37
CA GLY A 190 5.12 -12.56 21.57
C GLY A 190 4.42 -11.29 22.05
N ASP A 191 4.61 -10.99 23.32
CA ASP A 191 3.99 -9.82 23.97
C ASP A 191 4.90 -8.60 23.81
N LEU A 192 4.44 -7.63 23.05
CA LEU A 192 5.06 -6.31 22.87
C LEU A 192 4.28 -5.21 23.59
N SER A 193 3.35 -5.55 24.48
CA SER A 193 2.46 -4.59 25.16
C SER A 193 3.19 -3.60 26.09
N GLY A 194 4.41 -3.93 26.53
CA GLY A 194 5.28 -3.02 27.28
C GLY A 194 6.17 -2.13 26.41
N VAL A 195 6.10 -2.32 25.12
CA VAL A 195 6.91 -1.66 24.11
C VAL A 195 6.20 -0.38 23.67
N ASN A 196 6.71 0.77 24.14
CA ASN A 196 6.24 2.05 23.63
C ASN A 196 6.93 2.31 22.28
N PRO A 197 6.20 2.51 21.17
CA PRO A 197 6.80 2.81 19.85
C PRO A 197 7.51 4.18 19.78
N THR A 198 7.84 4.79 20.92
CA THR A 198 8.71 5.95 20.99
C THR A 198 10.18 5.55 20.88
N ALA A 199 11.06 6.51 20.63
CA ALA A 199 12.48 6.45 20.27
C ALA A 199 13.38 5.32 20.81
N GLU A 200 13.03 4.69 21.92
CA GLU A 200 13.83 3.63 22.54
C GLU A 200 13.66 2.25 21.88
N LEU A 201 12.59 2.05 21.11
CA LEU A 201 12.25 0.79 20.42
C LEU A 201 12.81 0.62 19.04
N LEU A 202 13.43 1.64 18.54
CA LEU A 202 13.95 1.73 17.17
C LEU A 202 15.30 1.07 17.00
N GLN A 203 15.66 0.21 17.92
CA GLN A 203 16.75 -0.73 17.70
C GLN A 203 16.19 -1.97 16.97
N PRO A 204 16.87 -2.45 15.91
CA PRO A 204 16.44 -3.65 15.14
C PRO A 204 16.10 -4.84 16.02
N VAL A 205 16.77 -4.92 17.16
CA VAL A 205 16.69 -5.99 18.16
C VAL A 205 15.28 -6.19 18.73
N ASN A 206 14.45 -5.16 18.79
CA ASN A 206 13.14 -5.26 19.46
C ASN A 206 12.03 -5.85 18.58
N PHE A 207 12.19 -5.86 17.25
CA PHE A 207 11.23 -6.43 16.31
C PHE A 207 11.81 -7.60 15.50
N GLU A 208 13.09 -7.91 15.69
CA GLU A 208 13.79 -8.93 14.89
C GLU A 208 13.13 -10.31 15.04
N ASP A 209 12.82 -10.72 16.26
CA ASP A 209 12.17 -12.02 16.53
C ASP A 209 10.78 -12.09 15.87
N GLN A 210 9.97 -11.02 15.93
CA GLN A 210 8.65 -10.97 15.33
C GLN A 210 8.72 -10.99 13.81
N VAL A 211 9.65 -10.25 13.24
CA VAL A 211 9.89 -10.22 11.78
C VAL A 211 10.35 -11.60 11.30
N GLN A 212 11.28 -12.25 12.00
CA GLN A 212 11.76 -13.59 11.65
C GLN A 212 10.66 -14.65 11.78
N GLN A 213 9.79 -14.54 12.80
CA GLN A 213 8.63 -15.42 12.93
C GLN A 213 7.64 -15.22 11.79
N LEU A 214 7.37 -13.97 11.34
CA LEU A 214 6.52 -13.69 10.20
C LEU A 214 7.09 -14.28 8.91
N ILE A 215 8.39 -14.07 8.64
CA ILE A 215 9.09 -14.63 7.49
C ILE A 215 8.96 -16.14 7.49
N SER A 216 9.35 -16.80 8.58
CA SER A 216 9.39 -18.27 8.68
C SER A 216 7.99 -18.88 8.61
N ARG A 217 7.01 -18.33 9.35
CA ARG A 217 5.65 -18.87 9.45
C ARG A 217 4.89 -18.80 8.13
N TYR A 218 5.06 -17.68 7.39
CA TYR A 218 4.31 -17.41 6.16
C TYR A 218 5.15 -17.52 4.90
N GLN A 219 6.41 -17.96 5.01
CA GLN A 219 7.36 -18.13 3.90
C GLN A 219 7.51 -16.85 3.06
N LEU A 220 7.56 -15.71 3.75
CA LEU A 220 7.72 -14.41 3.09
C LEU A 220 9.14 -14.28 2.52
N GLN A 221 9.26 -13.70 1.34
CA GLN A 221 10.56 -13.36 0.75
C GLN A 221 11.20 -12.17 1.47
N MET A 222 10.36 -11.23 1.95
CA MET A 222 10.82 -10.06 2.69
C MET A 222 9.73 -9.43 3.54
N VAL A 223 10.17 -8.74 4.59
CA VAL A 223 9.36 -7.84 5.41
C VAL A 223 9.96 -6.44 5.34
N VAL A 224 9.14 -5.46 5.03
CA VAL A 224 9.45 -4.03 5.07
C VAL A 224 8.82 -3.45 6.32
N LEU A 225 9.65 -3.03 7.28
CA LEU A 225 9.22 -2.38 8.53
C LEU A 225 9.55 -0.89 8.46
N THR A 226 8.53 -0.04 8.46
CA THR A 226 8.69 1.42 8.47
C THR A 226 8.49 1.98 9.87
N CYS A 227 9.38 2.89 10.30
CA CYS A 227 9.40 3.48 11.64
C CYS A 227 9.37 5.02 11.57
N GLY A 228 8.53 5.57 10.69
CA GLY A 228 8.31 7.00 10.57
C GLY A 228 9.59 7.83 10.40
N ALA A 229 9.80 8.80 11.28
CA ALA A 229 10.95 9.71 11.22
C ALA A 229 12.30 9.05 11.53
N PHE A 230 12.31 7.84 12.05
CA PHE A 230 13.56 7.16 12.44
C PHE A 230 14.21 6.42 11.30
N GLY A 231 13.42 5.81 10.44
CA GLY A 231 13.95 5.02 9.34
C GLY A 231 13.06 3.86 8.96
N SER A 232 13.64 2.91 8.27
CA SER A 232 12.97 1.67 7.89
C SER A 232 13.96 0.53 7.74
N TYR A 233 13.42 -0.68 7.80
CA TYR A 233 14.15 -1.93 7.64
C TYR A 233 13.54 -2.74 6.50
N VAL A 234 14.37 -3.37 5.70
CA VAL A 234 13.97 -4.44 4.79
C VAL A 234 14.72 -5.68 5.21
N VAL A 235 13.99 -6.70 5.61
CA VAL A 235 14.52 -7.96 6.13
C VAL A 235 14.14 -9.09 5.20
N THR A 236 15.11 -9.91 4.82
CA THR A 236 14.96 -11.16 4.07
C THR A 236 15.59 -12.30 4.88
N ASP A 237 15.52 -13.55 4.39
CA ASP A 237 16.21 -14.67 5.03
C ASP A 237 17.74 -14.48 5.11
N ASN A 238 18.34 -13.69 4.21
CA ASN A 238 19.78 -13.61 4.03
C ASN A 238 20.40 -12.27 4.38
N GLU A 239 19.61 -11.20 4.43
CA GLU A 239 20.11 -9.84 4.64
C GLU A 239 19.09 -8.94 5.35
N MET A 240 19.62 -7.95 6.05
CA MET A 240 18.84 -6.86 6.61
C MET A 240 19.45 -5.53 6.14
N SER A 241 18.61 -4.69 5.55
CA SER A 241 18.95 -3.32 5.15
C SER A 241 18.26 -2.34 6.09
N PHE A 242 19.01 -1.40 6.65
CA PHE A 242 18.49 -0.25 7.38
C PHE A 242 18.77 1.04 6.60
N GLN A 243 17.76 1.91 6.52
CA GLN A 243 17.89 3.25 5.96
C GLN A 243 17.27 4.26 6.93
N PRO A 244 18.04 5.29 7.37
CA PRO A 244 17.48 6.37 8.17
C PRO A 244 16.55 7.25 7.31
N THR A 245 15.50 7.79 7.90
CA THR A 245 14.63 8.75 7.22
C THR A 245 15.37 10.08 7.04
N PRO A 246 15.46 10.61 5.80
CA PRO A 246 16.05 11.92 5.55
C PRO A 246 15.28 13.04 6.24
N LYS A 247 15.99 14.01 6.81
CA LYS A 247 15.36 15.21 7.36
C LYS A 247 14.97 16.14 6.22
N VAL A 248 13.69 16.39 6.06
CA VAL A 248 13.11 17.28 5.05
C VAL A 248 12.16 18.29 5.69
N GLN A 249 11.87 19.38 4.99
CA GLN A 249 10.78 20.25 5.37
C GLN A 249 9.46 19.62 4.94
N VAL A 250 8.70 19.11 5.90
CA VAL A 250 7.45 18.40 5.66
C VAL A 250 6.35 19.40 5.28
N ALA A 251 5.72 19.17 4.13
CA ALA A 251 4.52 19.89 3.68
C ALA A 251 3.25 19.04 3.93
N ASP A 252 3.32 17.73 3.68
CA ASP A 252 2.25 16.76 3.88
C ASP A 252 2.87 15.37 4.10
N THR A 253 2.20 14.47 4.82
CA THR A 253 2.65 13.08 5.02
C THR A 253 1.75 12.06 4.33
N VAL A 254 0.67 12.52 3.68
CA VAL A 254 -0.26 11.65 2.95
C VAL A 254 0.46 11.00 1.77
N GLY A 255 0.30 9.68 1.63
CA GLY A 255 0.93 8.90 0.57
C GLY A 255 2.42 8.58 0.77
N ALA A 256 3.04 8.99 1.88
CA ALA A 256 4.46 8.70 2.16
C ALA A 256 4.74 7.18 2.17
N GLY A 257 3.89 6.40 2.84
CA GLY A 257 3.99 4.93 2.86
C GLY A 257 3.75 4.31 1.48
N ASP A 258 2.73 4.80 0.77
CA ASP A 258 2.36 4.30 -0.56
C ASP A 258 3.46 4.58 -1.58
N SER A 259 4.05 5.77 -1.52
CA SER A 259 5.16 6.16 -2.39
C SER A 259 6.43 5.37 -2.11
N PHE A 260 6.74 5.10 -0.82
CA PHE A 260 7.81 4.18 -0.45
C PHE A 260 7.56 2.81 -1.08
N THR A 261 6.37 2.23 -0.86
CA THR A 261 6.02 0.90 -1.35
C THR A 261 6.07 0.82 -2.88
N GLY A 262 5.55 1.84 -3.57
CA GLY A 262 5.59 1.93 -5.04
C GLY A 262 7.01 2.02 -5.61
N ALA A 263 7.83 2.90 -5.06
CA ALA A 263 9.23 3.08 -5.50
C ALA A 263 10.10 1.86 -5.18
N PHE A 264 9.94 1.27 -4.00
CA PHE A 264 10.61 0.04 -3.61
C PHE A 264 10.25 -1.11 -4.55
N CYS A 265 8.95 -1.31 -4.80
CA CYS A 265 8.47 -2.33 -5.73
C CYS A 265 9.05 -2.15 -7.15
N ALA A 266 9.02 -0.92 -7.67
CA ALA A 266 9.58 -0.59 -8.98
C ALA A 266 11.09 -0.91 -9.05
N ALA A 267 11.85 -0.56 -8.01
CA ALA A 267 13.28 -0.83 -7.95
C ALA A 267 13.59 -2.35 -7.89
N VAL A 268 12.84 -3.11 -7.09
CA VAL A 268 12.98 -4.57 -7.02
C VAL A 268 12.65 -5.22 -8.38
N LEU A 269 11.57 -4.78 -9.05
CA LEU A 269 11.20 -5.27 -10.39
C LEU A 269 12.24 -4.92 -11.45
N ALA A 270 12.96 -3.80 -11.29
CA ALA A 270 14.08 -3.42 -12.13
C ALA A 270 15.38 -4.18 -11.81
N GLY A 271 15.35 -5.15 -10.89
CA GLY A 271 16.51 -5.97 -10.52
C GLY A 271 17.55 -5.25 -9.65
N LYS A 272 17.17 -4.16 -8.97
CA LYS A 272 18.08 -3.48 -8.06
C LYS A 272 18.36 -4.34 -6.82
N PRO A 273 19.60 -4.33 -6.29
CA PRO A 273 19.88 -4.91 -4.98
C PRO A 273 18.95 -4.36 -3.89
N ILE A 274 18.61 -5.17 -2.89
CA ILE A 274 17.67 -4.78 -1.82
C ILE A 274 18.07 -3.47 -1.14
N ALA A 275 19.34 -3.29 -0.80
CA ALA A 275 19.82 -2.06 -0.17
C ALA A 275 19.63 -0.80 -1.05
N GLU A 276 19.78 -0.94 -2.39
CA GLU A 276 19.54 0.16 -3.34
C GLU A 276 18.04 0.41 -3.51
N ALA A 277 17.24 -0.64 -3.69
CA ALA A 277 15.78 -0.54 -3.77
C ALA A 277 15.20 0.12 -2.52
N HIS A 278 15.68 -0.27 -1.34
CA HIS A 278 15.31 0.32 -0.06
C HIS A 278 15.61 1.82 0.00
N LYS A 279 16.84 2.20 -0.38
CA LYS A 279 17.23 3.61 -0.42
C LYS A 279 16.38 4.43 -1.39
N ILE A 280 16.02 3.88 -2.55
CA ILE A 280 15.12 4.54 -3.50
C ILE A 280 13.74 4.76 -2.87
N GLY A 281 13.18 3.75 -2.21
CA GLY A 281 11.90 3.88 -1.51
C GLY A 281 11.91 4.99 -0.46
N VAL A 282 12.96 5.04 0.37
CA VAL A 282 13.14 6.08 1.41
C VAL A 282 13.26 7.47 0.80
N ASP A 283 14.07 7.65 -0.22
CA ASP A 283 14.31 8.98 -0.83
C ASP A 283 13.05 9.50 -1.54
N VAL A 284 12.29 8.60 -2.19
CA VAL A 284 11.01 8.95 -2.82
C VAL A 284 9.98 9.33 -1.78
N SER A 285 9.84 8.56 -0.71
CA SER A 285 8.95 8.89 0.40
C SER A 285 9.28 10.25 1.02
N ALA A 286 10.57 10.52 1.24
CA ALA A 286 11.04 11.81 1.75
C ALA A 286 10.70 12.96 0.78
N TYR A 287 10.86 12.76 -0.53
CA TYR A 287 10.43 13.74 -1.53
C TYR A 287 8.93 14.00 -1.48
N VAL A 288 8.11 12.94 -1.45
CA VAL A 288 6.64 13.07 -1.36
C VAL A 288 6.23 13.85 -0.13
N CYS A 289 6.87 13.65 1.00
CA CYS A 289 6.62 14.44 2.20
C CYS A 289 6.90 15.94 2.04
N THR A 290 7.69 16.38 1.06
CA THR A 290 7.91 17.81 0.75
C THR A 290 6.86 18.41 -0.15
N GLN A 291 5.91 17.62 -0.65
CA GLN A 291 4.88 18.02 -1.60
C GLN A 291 3.48 18.03 -0.93
N GLN A 292 2.50 18.59 -1.62
CA GLN A 292 1.10 18.51 -1.19
C GLN A 292 0.41 17.32 -1.87
N GLY A 293 -0.35 16.55 -1.09
CA GLY A 293 -1.14 15.41 -1.56
C GLY A 293 -0.32 14.14 -1.84
N ALA A 294 -1.03 13.06 -2.11
CA ALA A 294 -0.47 11.71 -2.18
C ALA A 294 0.19 11.35 -3.52
N MET A 295 -0.09 12.09 -4.59
CA MET A 295 0.36 11.75 -5.96
C MET A 295 1.14 12.91 -6.63
N PRO A 296 2.20 13.47 -6.02
CA PRO A 296 2.98 14.51 -6.67
C PRO A 296 3.79 13.94 -7.84
N PRO A 297 3.96 14.72 -8.94
CA PRO A 297 4.81 14.29 -10.05
C PRO A 297 6.28 14.28 -9.63
N TYR A 298 7.03 13.26 -10.07
CA TYR A 298 8.44 13.16 -9.73
C TYR A 298 9.32 14.02 -10.64
N PRO A 299 10.35 14.69 -10.09
CA PRO A 299 11.37 15.31 -10.89
C PRO A 299 12.17 14.26 -11.67
N LYS A 300 12.85 14.71 -12.74
CA LYS A 300 13.59 13.85 -13.66
C LYS A 300 14.64 13.00 -12.92
N GLU A 301 15.33 13.59 -11.98
CA GLU A 301 16.41 12.98 -11.20
C GLU A 301 15.91 11.78 -10.37
N LEU A 302 14.69 11.82 -9.86
CA LEU A 302 14.10 10.67 -9.17
C LEU A 302 13.68 9.58 -10.16
N LYS A 303 13.09 9.94 -11.30
CA LYS A 303 12.67 8.98 -12.33
C LYS A 303 13.86 8.20 -12.92
N GLU A 304 14.99 8.87 -13.12
CA GLU A 304 16.19 8.26 -13.69
C GLU A 304 16.92 7.29 -12.75
N ARG A 305 16.56 7.25 -11.47
CA ARG A 305 17.13 6.27 -10.52
C ARG A 305 16.74 4.82 -10.81
N ILE A 306 15.60 4.63 -11.47
CA ILE A 306 15.14 3.33 -11.97
C ILE A 306 15.08 3.46 -13.49
N SER A 307 16.18 3.17 -14.17
CA SER A 307 16.12 3.00 -15.62
C SER A 307 15.59 1.62 -15.94
N LEU A 308 14.53 1.55 -16.71
CA LEU A 308 14.06 0.31 -17.33
C LEU A 308 15.14 -0.09 -18.36
N LEU A 309 16.09 -0.90 -17.94
CA LEU A 309 16.98 -1.60 -18.85
C LEU A 309 16.12 -2.69 -19.50
N ASP A 310 15.76 -2.48 -20.77
CA ASP A 310 15.20 -3.43 -21.74
C ASP A 310 14.43 -4.62 -21.13
N PHE A 311 13.11 -4.41 -20.90
CA PHE A 311 12.16 -5.48 -20.59
C PHE A 311 11.26 -5.81 -21.77
#